data_c18453fed1fc10d1c577b8c8be544df2
#
_entry.id   c18453fed1fc10d1c577b8c8be544df2
#
_cell.length_a   1.000
_cell.length_b   1.000
_cell.length_c   1.000
_cell.angle_alpha   90.00
_cell.angle_beta   90.00
_cell.angle_gamma   90.00
#
_symmetry.space_group_name_H-M   'P 1'
#
loop_
_entity.id
_entity.type
_entity.pdbx_description
1 polymer ?
#
loop_
_entity_poly.entity_id
_entity_poly.type
_entity_poly.pdbx_seq_one_letter_code
_entity_poly.pdbx_strand_id
1 'polypeptide(L)'
;MPVRAKGLLALFVFGALTVSARAADTTPPATPAAPAAPAATTPATPSPAAITAADKILNTIGLKQSIAIVVPGMMQELETNVTRTRPEIRDSLRATLKTIQPEFDQTARQIYIQAESMLASQMSEQEITEVAAFFESPAGKKYRDITPTFIQNISDVTGAWREKLSTDILERARAEMKKKGVDF
;
A
#
# COMPACT_ATOMS: atom_id res chain seq x y z
N MET A 1 -24.35 -15.30 -31.87
CA MET A 1 -24.93 -14.00 -32.24
C MET A 1 -24.17 -12.92 -31.49
N PRO A 2 -23.42 -12.04 -32.16
CA PRO A 2 -22.60 -11.04 -31.49
C PRO A 2 -23.38 -9.75 -31.28
N VAL A 3 -23.33 -9.21 -30.04
CA VAL A 3 -23.90 -7.90 -29.69
C VAL A 3 -22.84 -6.83 -29.97
N ARG A 4 -23.15 -5.94 -30.91
CA ARG A 4 -22.32 -4.80 -31.31
C ARG A 4 -22.43 -3.67 -30.26
N ALA A 5 -21.28 -3.26 -29.70
CA ALA A 5 -21.14 -2.00 -28.97
C ALA A 5 -21.08 -0.83 -29.95
N LYS A 6 -22.00 0.13 -29.84
CA LYS A 6 -21.98 1.41 -30.57
C LYS A 6 -21.23 2.45 -29.73
N GLY A 7 -20.08 2.90 -30.22
CA GLY A 7 -19.36 4.04 -29.68
C GLY A 7 -20.09 5.34 -29.99
N LEU A 8 -20.17 6.22 -28.99
CA LEU A 8 -20.67 7.59 -29.13
C LEU A 8 -19.48 8.54 -29.15
N LEU A 9 -19.16 9.07 -30.32
CA LEU A 9 -18.13 10.08 -30.54
C LEU A 9 -18.77 11.45 -30.31
N ALA A 10 -18.41 12.16 -29.24
CA ALA A 10 -18.84 13.55 -29.03
C ALA A 10 -17.86 14.52 -29.67
N LEU A 11 -18.32 15.18 -30.72
CA LEU A 11 -17.61 16.21 -31.47
C LEU A 11 -17.77 17.56 -30.77
N PHE A 12 -16.70 18.13 -30.20
CA PHE A 12 -16.69 19.49 -29.68
C PHE A 12 -16.32 20.44 -30.78
N VAL A 13 -17.30 21.26 -31.20
CA VAL A 13 -17.14 22.36 -32.14
C VAL A 13 -16.61 23.59 -31.41
N PHE A 14 -15.41 24.05 -31.79
CA PHE A 14 -14.82 25.30 -31.30
C PHE A 14 -15.38 26.45 -32.14
N GLY A 15 -16.24 27.28 -31.54
CA GLY A 15 -16.70 28.53 -32.11
C GLY A 15 -15.68 29.65 -31.86
N ALA A 16 -15.05 30.14 -32.92
CA ALA A 16 -14.20 31.32 -32.87
C ALA A 16 -15.06 32.59 -32.88
N LEU A 17 -15.03 33.36 -31.78
CA LEU A 17 -15.55 34.74 -31.79
C LEU A 17 -14.36 35.70 -31.92
N THR A 18 -14.26 36.35 -33.06
CA THR A 18 -13.36 37.49 -33.30
C THR A 18 -14.02 38.75 -32.75
N VAL A 19 -13.43 39.39 -31.77
CA VAL A 19 -13.75 40.75 -31.33
C VAL A 19 -12.57 41.66 -31.62
N SER A 20 -12.85 42.67 -32.42
CA SER A 20 -11.90 43.69 -32.90
C SER A 20 -11.43 44.63 -31.78
N ALA A 21 -10.19 45.06 -31.94
CA ALA A 21 -9.41 45.95 -31.10
C ALA A 21 -10.05 47.31 -30.80
N ARG A 22 -9.86 47.77 -29.56
CA ARG A 22 -9.75 49.20 -29.26
C ARG A 22 -8.62 49.39 -28.23
N ALA A 23 -7.59 50.10 -28.67
CA ALA A 23 -6.46 50.50 -27.80
C ALA A 23 -6.93 51.47 -26.74
N ALA A 24 -6.64 51.14 -25.48
CA ALA A 24 -6.55 52.09 -24.37
C ALA A 24 -5.40 51.65 -23.49
N ASP A 25 -4.45 52.54 -23.37
CA ASP A 25 -3.22 52.49 -22.58
C ASP A 25 -3.59 52.38 -21.11
N THR A 26 -3.34 51.21 -20.48
CA THR A 26 -3.33 51.06 -19.03
C THR A 26 -2.35 49.94 -18.66
N THR A 27 -1.33 50.30 -17.90
CA THR A 27 -0.33 49.47 -17.29
C THR A 27 -1.00 48.28 -16.60
N PRO A 28 -0.61 47.02 -16.92
CA PRO A 28 -1.20 45.85 -16.23
C PRO A 28 -0.75 45.78 -14.76
N PRO A 29 -1.67 45.51 -13.81
CA PRO A 29 -1.27 45.15 -12.47
C PRO A 29 -0.56 43.78 -12.49
N ALA A 30 0.53 43.69 -11.77
CA ALA A 30 1.33 42.48 -11.62
C ALA A 30 0.44 41.30 -11.20
N THR A 31 0.34 40.29 -12.06
CA THR A 31 -0.27 38.99 -11.75
C THR A 31 0.49 38.36 -10.60
N PRO A 32 -0.17 37.93 -9.51
CA PRO A 32 0.49 37.14 -8.48
C PRO A 32 1.04 35.86 -9.14
N ALA A 33 2.33 35.60 -8.97
CA ALA A 33 2.96 34.39 -9.43
C ALA A 33 2.21 33.19 -8.83
N ALA A 34 1.66 32.34 -9.70
CA ALA A 34 1.11 31.06 -9.27
C ALA A 34 2.19 30.28 -8.52
N PRO A 35 1.86 29.56 -7.44
CA PRO A 35 2.82 28.69 -6.76
C PRO A 35 3.40 27.74 -7.80
N ALA A 36 4.72 27.69 -7.92
CA ALA A 36 5.41 26.76 -8.79
C ALA A 36 4.97 25.34 -8.39
N ALA A 37 4.39 24.61 -9.35
CA ALA A 37 4.12 23.19 -9.16
C ALA A 37 5.44 22.50 -8.78
N PRO A 38 5.44 21.58 -7.81
CA PRO A 38 6.66 20.86 -7.45
C PRO A 38 7.19 20.17 -8.71
N ALA A 39 8.42 20.49 -9.08
CA ALA A 39 9.10 19.90 -10.21
C ALA A 39 9.08 18.38 -10.02
N ALA A 40 8.61 17.65 -11.03
CA ALA A 40 8.69 16.19 -11.06
C ALA A 40 10.17 15.80 -10.94
N THR A 41 10.57 15.38 -9.75
CA THR A 41 11.93 14.97 -9.44
C THR A 41 12.16 13.64 -10.16
N THR A 42 13.06 13.63 -11.12
CA THR A 42 13.67 12.40 -11.66
C THR A 42 14.08 11.53 -10.46
N PRO A 43 13.88 10.19 -10.49
CA PRO A 43 14.25 9.34 -9.38
C PRO A 43 15.77 9.42 -9.17
N ALA A 44 16.19 10.30 -8.28
CA ALA A 44 17.56 10.40 -7.83
C ALA A 44 17.83 9.22 -6.90
N THR A 45 19.05 8.65 -6.96
CA THR A 45 19.48 7.65 -5.97
C THR A 45 19.26 8.22 -4.58
N PRO A 46 18.55 7.50 -3.68
CA PRO A 46 18.27 8.01 -2.34
C PRO A 46 19.55 8.39 -1.60
N SER A 47 19.51 9.49 -0.87
CA SER A 47 20.63 9.91 -0.04
C SER A 47 20.87 8.93 1.12
N PRO A 48 22.08 8.85 1.68
CA PRO A 48 22.35 8.06 2.88
C PRO A 48 21.45 8.43 4.07
N ALA A 49 21.05 9.70 4.19
CA ALA A 49 20.13 10.18 5.22
C ALA A 49 18.71 9.63 4.98
N ALA A 50 18.23 9.64 3.74
CA ALA A 50 16.94 9.06 3.38
C ALA A 50 16.91 7.54 3.62
N ILE A 51 17.97 6.81 3.29
CA ILE A 51 18.08 5.36 3.59
C ILE A 51 18.04 5.12 5.12
N THR A 52 18.76 5.93 5.90
CA THR A 52 18.74 5.80 7.37
C THR A 52 17.34 6.06 7.94
N ALA A 53 16.63 7.06 7.42
CA ALA A 53 15.24 7.33 7.82
C ALA A 53 14.31 6.18 7.41
N ALA A 54 14.49 5.60 6.21
CA ALA A 54 13.76 4.42 5.77
C ALA A 54 13.97 3.22 6.70
N ASP A 55 15.22 2.89 7.09
CA ASP A 55 15.51 1.82 8.06
C ASP A 55 14.75 2.01 9.37
N LYS A 56 14.74 3.23 9.92
CA LYS A 56 14.01 3.54 11.14
C LYS A 56 12.51 3.28 11.01
N ILE A 57 11.90 3.71 9.91
CA ILE A 57 10.48 3.47 9.64
C ILE A 57 10.21 1.98 9.50
N LEU A 58 10.94 1.28 8.64
CA LEU A 58 10.75 -0.14 8.35
C LEU A 58 10.97 -1.03 9.57
N ASN A 59 11.97 -0.69 10.40
CA ASN A 59 12.19 -1.37 11.68
C ASN A 59 11.02 -1.12 12.66
N THR A 60 10.54 0.13 12.72
CA THR A 60 9.42 0.50 13.60
C THR A 60 8.12 -0.19 13.24
N ILE A 61 7.81 -0.35 11.94
CA ILE A 61 6.62 -1.09 11.48
C ILE A 61 6.80 -2.62 11.51
N GLY A 62 7.97 -3.12 11.92
CA GLY A 62 8.23 -4.55 12.11
C GLY A 62 8.64 -5.31 10.84
N LEU A 63 8.90 -4.63 9.71
CA LEU A 63 9.28 -5.31 8.47
C LEU A 63 10.58 -6.11 8.63
N LYS A 64 11.57 -5.56 9.33
CA LYS A 64 12.83 -6.24 9.61
C LYS A 64 12.62 -7.58 10.29
N GLN A 65 11.77 -7.60 11.31
CA GLN A 65 11.42 -8.80 12.04
C GLN A 65 10.64 -9.79 11.17
N SER A 66 9.69 -9.29 10.39
CA SER A 66 8.89 -10.12 9.47
C SER A 66 9.76 -10.83 8.44
N ILE A 67 10.76 -10.14 7.88
CA ILE A 67 11.70 -10.75 6.93
C ILE A 67 12.63 -11.75 7.63
N ALA A 68 13.10 -11.43 8.84
CA ALA A 68 14.05 -12.28 9.58
C ALA A 68 13.49 -13.66 9.94
N ILE A 69 12.18 -13.80 10.12
CA ILE A 69 11.54 -15.09 10.44
C ILE A 69 11.23 -15.95 9.21
N VAL A 70 11.32 -15.41 7.99
CA VAL A 70 10.94 -16.14 6.76
C VAL A 70 11.85 -17.35 6.54
N VAL A 71 13.17 -17.15 6.54
CA VAL A 71 14.13 -18.23 6.27
C VAL A 71 14.02 -19.35 7.29
N PRO A 72 14.11 -19.11 8.63
CA PRO A 72 13.95 -20.17 9.60
C PRO A 72 12.56 -20.85 9.53
N GLY A 73 11.49 -20.10 9.26
CA GLY A 73 10.15 -20.64 9.08
C GLY A 73 10.06 -21.61 7.90
N MET A 74 10.58 -21.22 6.74
CA MET A 74 10.63 -22.08 5.55
C MET A 74 11.46 -23.34 5.76
N MET A 75 12.60 -23.23 6.46
CA MET A 75 13.44 -24.38 6.77
C MET A 75 12.74 -25.36 7.71
N GLN A 76 12.05 -24.86 8.72
CA GLN A 76 11.26 -25.68 9.63
C GLN A 76 10.10 -26.39 8.93
N GLU A 77 9.41 -25.69 8.04
CA GLU A 77 8.35 -26.28 7.22
C GLU A 77 8.89 -27.38 6.31
N LEU A 78 10.02 -27.12 5.63
CA LEU A 78 10.69 -28.13 4.80
C LEU A 78 11.10 -29.36 5.63
N GLU A 79 11.75 -29.17 6.80
CA GLU A 79 12.10 -30.28 7.69
C GLU A 79 10.87 -31.10 8.03
N THR A 80 9.79 -30.44 8.46
CA THR A 80 8.54 -31.11 8.84
C THR A 80 7.93 -31.89 7.69
N ASN A 81 7.84 -31.31 6.51
CA ASN A 81 7.23 -31.94 5.34
C ASN A 81 8.02 -33.15 4.85
N VAL A 82 9.33 -33.04 4.77
CA VAL A 82 10.21 -34.12 4.30
C VAL A 82 10.28 -35.27 5.31
N THR A 83 10.42 -34.95 6.60
CA THR A 83 10.59 -36.00 7.64
C THR A 83 9.29 -36.69 8.03
N ARG A 84 8.14 -36.20 7.58
CA ARG A 84 6.85 -36.88 7.74
C ARG A 84 6.82 -38.23 7.02
N THR A 85 7.45 -38.32 5.85
CA THR A 85 7.52 -39.56 5.05
C THR A 85 8.86 -40.27 5.17
N ARG A 86 9.90 -39.55 5.63
CA ARG A 86 11.28 -40.07 5.75
C ARG A 86 11.92 -39.64 7.08
N PRO A 87 11.41 -40.15 8.21
CA PRO A 87 11.88 -39.75 9.52
C PRO A 87 13.37 -40.05 9.78
N GLU A 88 13.92 -41.06 9.10
CA GLU A 88 15.31 -41.50 9.23
C GLU A 88 16.34 -40.46 8.80
N ILE A 89 15.96 -39.50 7.94
CA ILE A 89 16.91 -38.47 7.47
C ILE A 89 16.84 -37.17 8.29
N ARG A 90 16.02 -37.09 9.32
CA ARG A 90 15.74 -35.84 10.06
C ARG A 90 17.01 -35.14 10.53
N ASP A 91 17.89 -35.84 11.22
CA ASP A 91 19.09 -35.22 11.80
C ASP A 91 20.06 -34.75 10.72
N SER A 92 20.22 -35.55 9.66
CA SER A 92 21.05 -35.17 8.52
C SER A 92 20.48 -33.95 7.78
N LEU A 93 19.16 -33.91 7.56
CA LEU A 93 18.48 -32.78 6.92
C LEU A 93 18.63 -31.50 7.76
N ARG A 94 18.39 -31.59 9.07
CA ARG A 94 18.54 -30.45 9.99
C ARG A 94 19.97 -29.90 9.99
N ALA A 95 20.98 -30.77 10.04
CA ALA A 95 22.37 -30.37 9.96
C ALA A 95 22.68 -29.65 8.63
N THR A 96 22.16 -30.17 7.53
CA THR A 96 22.31 -29.57 6.19
C THR A 96 21.63 -28.20 6.11
N LEU A 97 20.38 -28.08 6.56
CA LEU A 97 19.65 -26.81 6.59
C LEU A 97 20.38 -25.74 7.41
N LYS A 98 20.92 -26.11 8.57
CA LYS A 98 21.74 -25.21 9.38
C LYS A 98 22.99 -24.73 8.67
N THR A 99 23.62 -25.58 7.85
CA THR A 99 24.83 -25.24 7.10
C THR A 99 24.54 -24.23 5.98
N ILE A 100 23.39 -24.36 5.28
CA ILE A 100 23.01 -23.49 4.16
C ILE A 100 22.26 -22.22 4.61
N GLN A 101 21.73 -22.17 5.83
CA GLN A 101 20.94 -21.04 6.35
C GLN A 101 21.59 -19.68 6.17
N PRO A 102 22.92 -19.48 6.41
CA PRO A 102 23.56 -18.18 6.26
C PRO A 102 23.47 -17.59 4.86
N GLU A 103 23.43 -18.44 3.82
CA GLU A 103 23.26 -18.01 2.43
C GLU A 103 21.89 -17.37 2.22
N PHE A 104 20.84 -18.02 2.70
CA PHE A 104 19.45 -17.51 2.60
C PHE A 104 19.21 -16.30 3.51
N ASP A 105 19.85 -16.25 4.69
CA ASP A 105 19.82 -15.06 5.55
C ASP A 105 20.47 -13.85 4.85
N GLN A 106 21.47 -14.07 4.03
CA GLN A 106 22.06 -13.00 3.21
C GLN A 106 21.06 -12.50 2.16
N THR A 107 20.36 -13.40 1.50
CA THR A 107 19.30 -13.03 0.55
C THR A 107 18.19 -12.25 1.25
N ALA A 108 17.74 -12.68 2.43
CA ALA A 108 16.76 -11.94 3.23
C ALA A 108 17.23 -10.52 3.58
N ARG A 109 18.52 -10.35 3.92
CA ARG A 109 19.10 -9.01 4.11
C ARG A 109 19.05 -8.15 2.85
N GLN A 110 19.30 -8.72 1.66
CA GLN A 110 19.20 -7.99 0.39
C GLN A 110 17.77 -7.51 0.12
N ILE A 111 16.76 -8.33 0.43
CA ILE A 111 15.35 -7.93 0.33
C ILE A 111 15.05 -6.74 1.25
N TYR A 112 15.59 -6.74 2.47
CA TYR A 112 15.42 -5.61 3.38
C TYR A 112 16.07 -4.32 2.86
N ILE A 113 17.30 -4.39 2.33
CA ILE A 113 18.00 -3.26 1.70
C ILE A 113 17.22 -2.72 0.50
N GLN A 114 16.63 -3.60 -0.30
CA GLN A 114 15.76 -3.17 -1.41
C GLN A 114 14.53 -2.42 -0.89
N ALA A 115 13.91 -2.89 0.19
CA ALA A 115 12.77 -2.20 0.80
C ALA A 115 13.15 -0.81 1.33
N GLU A 116 14.34 -0.66 1.95
CA GLU A 116 14.86 0.66 2.35
C GLU A 116 15.01 1.60 1.15
N SER A 117 15.63 1.14 0.07
CA SER A 117 15.82 1.93 -1.15
C SER A 117 14.47 2.28 -1.81
N MET A 118 13.53 1.34 -1.85
CA MET A 118 12.19 1.57 -2.39
C MET A 118 11.45 2.63 -1.59
N LEU A 119 11.44 2.54 -0.26
CA LEU A 119 10.78 3.54 0.59
C LEU A 119 11.44 4.91 0.45
N ALA A 120 12.77 4.96 0.51
CA ALA A 120 13.54 6.19 0.39
C ALA A 120 13.37 6.88 -0.97
N SER A 121 13.05 6.14 -2.04
CA SER A 121 12.81 6.71 -3.37
C SER A 121 11.40 7.29 -3.56
N GLN A 122 10.45 6.99 -2.66
CA GLN A 122 9.07 7.45 -2.75
C GLN A 122 8.81 8.81 -2.10
N MET A 123 9.76 9.33 -1.32
CA MET A 123 9.65 10.57 -0.57
C MET A 123 10.91 11.42 -0.74
N SER A 124 10.78 12.72 -0.57
CA SER A 124 11.95 13.57 -0.40
C SER A 124 12.66 13.25 0.92
N GLU A 125 13.93 13.63 1.03
CA GLU A 125 14.72 13.43 2.26
C GLU A 125 14.06 14.11 3.47
N GLN A 126 13.47 15.27 3.26
CA GLN A 126 12.75 15.98 4.33
C GLN A 126 11.52 15.19 4.78
N GLU A 127 10.65 14.77 3.85
CA GLU A 127 9.42 14.04 4.18
C GLU A 127 9.71 12.73 4.90
N ILE A 128 10.66 11.93 4.42
CA ILE A 128 10.99 10.65 5.06
C ILE A 128 11.60 10.84 6.45
N THR A 129 12.35 11.92 6.66
CA THR A 129 12.92 12.27 7.97
C THR A 129 11.82 12.69 8.95
N GLU A 130 10.83 13.49 8.51
CA GLU A 130 9.67 13.87 9.31
C GLU A 130 8.83 12.65 9.70
N VAL A 131 8.59 11.71 8.76
CA VAL A 131 7.87 10.46 9.04
C VAL A 131 8.64 9.59 10.04
N ALA A 132 9.96 9.45 9.89
CA ALA A 132 10.78 8.71 10.85
C ALA A 132 10.70 9.34 12.26
N ALA A 133 10.80 10.67 12.36
CA ALA A 133 10.67 11.40 13.62
C ALA A 133 9.28 11.21 14.25
N PHE A 134 8.21 11.19 13.44
CA PHE A 134 6.87 10.88 13.94
C PHE A 134 6.82 9.48 14.58
N PHE A 135 7.29 8.44 13.89
CA PHE A 135 7.26 7.08 14.43
C PHE A 135 8.15 6.88 15.68
N GLU A 136 9.21 7.69 15.83
CA GLU A 136 10.04 7.70 17.05
C GLU A 136 9.38 8.46 18.21
N SER A 137 8.41 9.34 17.94
CA SER A 137 7.70 10.12 18.95
C SER A 137 6.80 9.24 19.85
N PRO A 138 6.44 9.73 21.06
CA PRO A 138 5.48 9.05 21.92
C PRO A 138 4.12 8.80 21.23
N ALA A 139 3.66 9.77 20.42
CA ALA A 139 2.40 9.66 19.69
C ALA A 139 2.49 8.60 18.57
N GLY A 140 3.57 8.59 17.80
CA GLY A 140 3.80 7.60 16.75
C GLY A 140 3.93 6.18 17.29
N LYS A 141 4.65 6.00 18.41
CA LYS A 141 4.72 4.70 19.11
C LYS A 141 3.34 4.24 19.57
N LYS A 142 2.56 5.11 20.19
CA LYS A 142 1.20 4.79 20.62
C LYS A 142 0.30 4.43 19.42
N TYR A 143 0.37 5.20 18.33
CA TYR A 143 -0.38 4.92 17.11
C TYR A 143 -0.06 3.54 16.54
N ARG A 144 1.23 3.21 16.39
CA ARG A 144 1.68 1.88 15.95
C ARG A 144 1.12 0.77 16.84
N ASP A 145 1.20 0.93 18.15
CA ASP A 145 0.83 -0.11 19.12
C ASP A 145 -0.68 -0.39 19.13
N ILE A 146 -1.51 0.63 18.89
CA ILE A 146 -2.98 0.46 18.85
C ILE A 146 -3.51 0.03 17.47
N THR A 147 -2.78 0.30 16.39
CA THR A 147 -3.26 0.10 15.02
C THR A 147 -3.70 -1.35 14.74
N PRO A 148 -2.96 -2.40 15.10
CA PRO A 148 -3.39 -3.78 14.85
C PRO A 148 -4.72 -4.12 15.52
N THR A 149 -4.87 -3.78 16.80
CA THR A 149 -6.11 -4.00 17.57
C THR A 149 -7.27 -3.17 17.00
N PHE A 150 -7.02 -1.93 16.60
CA PHE A 150 -8.03 -1.08 15.97
C PHE A 150 -8.53 -1.68 14.65
N ILE A 151 -7.62 -2.13 13.78
CA ILE A 151 -8.00 -2.77 12.50
C ILE A 151 -8.81 -4.05 12.75
N GLN A 152 -8.40 -4.87 13.73
CA GLN A 152 -9.16 -6.08 14.10
C GLN A 152 -10.57 -5.71 14.55
N ASN A 153 -10.72 -4.75 15.47
CA ASN A 153 -12.03 -4.32 15.97
C ASN A 153 -12.93 -3.79 14.84
N ILE A 154 -12.39 -3.00 13.91
CA ILE A 154 -13.14 -2.52 12.73
C ILE A 154 -13.55 -3.68 11.83
N SER A 155 -12.69 -4.67 11.65
CA SER A 155 -13.01 -5.88 10.89
C SER A 155 -14.20 -6.64 11.49
N ASP A 156 -14.20 -6.82 12.81
CA ASP A 156 -15.27 -7.51 13.55
C ASP A 156 -16.60 -6.74 13.48
N VAL A 157 -16.56 -5.42 13.69
CA VAL A 157 -17.74 -4.53 13.55
C VAL A 157 -18.31 -4.58 12.12
N THR A 158 -17.41 -4.54 11.13
CA THR A 158 -17.82 -4.60 9.71
C THR A 158 -18.43 -5.97 9.37
N GLY A 159 -17.88 -7.05 9.92
CA GLY A 159 -18.42 -8.41 9.77
C GLY A 159 -19.85 -8.49 10.29
N ALA A 160 -20.09 -8.09 11.53
CA ALA A 160 -21.41 -8.08 12.15
C ALA A 160 -22.42 -7.18 11.39
N TRP A 161 -21.96 -6.02 10.93
CA TRP A 161 -22.78 -5.14 10.11
C TRP A 161 -23.18 -5.77 8.77
N ARG A 162 -22.27 -6.48 8.09
CA ARG A 162 -22.55 -7.16 6.82
C ARG A 162 -23.59 -8.25 6.97
N GLU A 163 -23.56 -9.04 8.05
CA GLU A 163 -24.56 -10.06 8.33
C GLU A 163 -25.95 -9.44 8.52
N LYS A 164 -26.02 -8.40 9.37
CA LYS A 164 -27.27 -7.66 9.58
C LYS A 164 -27.78 -7.04 8.29
N LEU A 165 -26.92 -6.39 7.52
CA LEU A 165 -27.26 -5.74 6.25
C LEU A 165 -27.82 -6.74 5.24
N SER A 166 -27.25 -7.94 5.14
CA SER A 166 -27.74 -9.00 4.26
C SER A 166 -29.18 -9.38 4.59
N THR A 167 -29.49 -9.55 5.88
CA THR A 167 -30.85 -9.84 6.36
C THR A 167 -31.81 -8.70 6.06
N ASP A 168 -31.41 -7.47 6.42
CA ASP A 168 -32.24 -6.27 6.21
C ASP A 168 -32.55 -6.04 4.71
N ILE A 169 -31.56 -6.25 3.83
CA ILE A 169 -31.76 -6.14 2.38
C ILE A 169 -32.75 -7.19 1.87
N LEU A 170 -32.59 -8.44 2.30
CA LEU A 170 -33.49 -9.53 1.88
C LEU A 170 -34.95 -9.28 2.32
N GLU A 171 -35.15 -8.88 3.57
CA GLU A 171 -36.48 -8.55 4.10
C GLU A 171 -37.11 -7.38 3.33
N ARG A 172 -36.35 -6.31 3.08
CA ARG A 172 -36.80 -5.16 2.29
C ARG A 172 -37.15 -5.55 0.86
N ALA A 173 -36.26 -6.34 0.21
CA ALA A 173 -36.51 -6.82 -1.15
C ALA A 173 -37.80 -7.65 -1.22
N ARG A 174 -38.02 -8.57 -0.29
CA ARG A 174 -39.24 -9.37 -0.20
C ARG A 174 -40.50 -8.50 -0.03
N ALA A 175 -40.44 -7.53 0.87
CA ALA A 175 -41.54 -6.62 1.11
C ALA A 175 -41.91 -5.81 -0.16
N GLU A 176 -40.91 -5.30 -0.89
CA GLU A 176 -41.15 -4.53 -2.13
C GLU A 176 -41.60 -5.41 -3.29
N MET A 177 -41.11 -6.63 -3.43
CA MET A 177 -41.55 -7.57 -4.45
C MET A 177 -42.97 -8.03 -4.22
N LYS A 178 -43.37 -8.29 -2.96
CA LYS A 178 -44.75 -8.64 -2.59
C LYS A 178 -45.74 -7.55 -2.97
N LYS A 179 -45.40 -6.26 -2.84
CA LYS A 179 -46.25 -5.15 -3.31
C LYS A 179 -46.48 -5.18 -4.84
N LYS A 180 -45.56 -5.78 -5.58
CA LYS A 180 -45.62 -5.96 -7.04
C LYS A 180 -46.28 -7.29 -7.45
N GLY A 181 -46.79 -8.06 -6.48
CA GLY A 181 -47.43 -9.36 -6.74
C GLY A 181 -46.45 -10.51 -6.97
N VAL A 182 -45.16 -10.32 -6.65
CA VAL A 182 -44.13 -11.37 -6.76
C VAL A 182 -43.71 -11.78 -5.35
N ASP A 183 -43.82 -13.07 -5.04
CA ASP A 183 -43.31 -13.66 -3.79
C ASP A 183 -42.12 -14.55 -4.05
N PHE A 184 -41.02 -14.45 -3.21
CA PHE A 184 -39.81 -15.24 -3.33
C PHE A 184 -39.12 -15.49 -1.99
#